data_0f4069bf13076f227cc0b813fd40e048
#
_entry.id   0f4069bf13076f227cc0b813fd40e048
#
_cell.length_a   1.000
_cell.length_b   1.000
_cell.length_c   1.000
_cell.angle_alpha   90.00
_cell.angle_beta   90.00
_cell.angle_gamma   90.00
#
_symmetry.space_group_name_H-M   'P 1'
#
loop_
_entity.id
_entity.type
_entity.pdbx_description
1 polymer ?
#
loop_
_entity_poly.entity_id
_entity_poly.type
_entity_poly.pdbx_seq_one_letter_code
_entity_poly.pdbx_strand_id
1 'polypeptide(L)'
;MEAARIDLQLPSGSLRALRFGPESGAPVLCVPGLSANARSFDALARRLAERGRAVVALDLRGRGFSPATPAGTYGWRRHADDVLQAARALRFASADLVGHSMGAFVSMQAAALDPARVRRLVLIDAVGAPELAAIPPILAALQRVGAVYPSAEAYCDEIRRAGVAVPWELWGPHYLYDLEPTPGGVRSRTSKAAVIEDAVYGGGHNASQFWGALRMPALLVRAAPPLPGGGFVVGAKLRGAFLNAVPSGEVMEADANHYGVMADPEALRAIDDFLARPPASAP
;
A
#
# COMPACT_ATOMS: atom_id res chain seq x y z
N MET A 1 -1.92 20.54 -4.77
CA MET A 1 -0.64 20.56 -4.04
C MET A 1 0.30 19.54 -4.68
N GLU A 2 1.53 19.92 -5.00
CA GLU A 2 2.54 19.03 -5.57
C GLU A 2 3.28 18.27 -4.45
N ALA A 3 3.59 16.99 -4.69
CA ALA A 3 4.31 16.17 -3.73
C ALA A 3 5.80 16.52 -3.69
N ALA A 4 6.37 16.71 -2.52
CA ALA A 4 7.81 16.83 -2.35
C ALA A 4 8.46 15.43 -2.34
N ARG A 5 9.53 15.26 -3.13
CA ARG A 5 10.35 14.03 -3.09
C ARG A 5 11.33 14.13 -1.94
N ILE A 6 11.38 13.09 -1.12
CA ILE A 6 12.33 12.99 0.01
C ILE A 6 13.04 11.64 -0.02
N ASP A 7 14.31 11.65 0.39
CA ASP A 7 15.10 10.44 0.59
C ASP A 7 15.33 10.22 2.09
N LEU A 8 14.84 9.10 2.59
CA LEU A 8 14.97 8.70 3.98
C LEU A 8 16.20 7.80 4.12
N GLN A 9 17.17 8.23 4.92
CA GLN A 9 18.33 7.41 5.24
C GLN A 9 17.97 6.52 6.44
N LEU A 10 17.87 5.21 6.21
CA LEU A 10 17.53 4.22 7.21
C LEU A 10 18.75 3.33 7.51
N PRO A 11 18.83 2.69 8.66
CA PRO A 11 19.85 1.66 8.93
C PRO A 11 19.85 0.52 7.89
N SER A 12 18.70 0.26 7.27
CA SER A 12 18.53 -0.77 6.23
C SER A 12 18.87 -0.29 4.81
N GLY A 13 19.17 0.99 4.61
CA GLY A 13 19.43 1.62 3.31
C GLY A 13 18.52 2.83 3.06
N SER A 14 18.65 3.43 1.88
CA SER A 14 17.83 4.59 1.51
C SER A 14 16.46 4.16 0.98
N LEU A 15 15.41 4.88 1.38
CA LEU A 15 14.09 4.80 0.76
C LEU A 15 13.67 6.16 0.19
N ARG A 16 13.11 6.16 -1.02
CA ARG A 16 12.38 7.29 -1.59
C ARG A 16 10.99 7.36 -0.99
N ALA A 17 10.51 8.56 -0.73
CA ALA A 17 9.12 8.82 -0.38
C ALA A 17 8.59 10.09 -1.04
N LEU A 18 7.28 10.21 -1.09
CA LEU A 18 6.56 11.41 -1.50
C LEU A 18 5.87 11.99 -0.26
N ARG A 19 6.16 13.27 0.02
CA ARG A 19 5.55 14.01 1.13
C ARG A 19 4.48 14.96 0.58
N PHE A 20 3.34 14.99 1.28
CA PHE A 20 2.22 15.87 1.03
C PHE A 20 1.82 16.56 2.34
N GLY A 21 1.35 17.81 2.23
CA GLY A 21 0.88 18.59 3.38
C GLY A 21 1.99 19.18 4.26
N PRO A 22 1.60 19.81 5.38
CA PRO A 22 2.52 20.48 6.28
C PRO A 22 3.32 19.47 7.11
N GLU A 23 4.58 19.77 7.41
CA GLU A 23 5.44 18.90 8.24
C GLU A 23 4.95 18.75 9.68
N SER A 24 4.26 19.77 10.21
CA SER A 24 3.70 19.78 11.56
C SER A 24 2.33 19.10 11.67
N GLY A 25 1.77 18.61 10.56
CA GLY A 25 0.48 17.94 10.56
C GLY A 25 0.49 16.58 11.26
N ALA A 26 -0.70 16.06 11.57
CA ALA A 26 -0.82 14.71 12.13
C ALA A 26 -0.24 13.68 11.16
N PRO A 27 0.76 12.86 11.60
CA PRO A 27 1.51 12.00 10.68
C PRO A 27 0.69 10.84 10.12
N VAL A 28 0.82 10.60 8.81
CA VAL A 28 0.27 9.44 8.10
C VAL A 28 1.36 8.82 7.24
N LEU A 29 1.61 7.53 7.39
CA LEU A 29 2.50 6.75 6.52
C LEU A 29 1.67 5.85 5.61
N CYS A 30 1.87 5.95 4.30
CA CYS A 30 1.21 5.14 3.30
C CYS A 30 2.17 4.08 2.75
N VAL A 31 1.73 2.82 2.78
CA VAL A 31 2.53 1.63 2.44
C VAL A 31 1.91 0.94 1.23
N PRO A 32 2.58 0.94 0.07
CA PRO A 32 2.02 0.44 -1.19
C PRO A 32 1.98 -1.09 -1.29
N GLY A 33 1.26 -1.56 -2.32
CA GLY A 33 1.14 -2.98 -2.65
C GLY A 33 2.40 -3.58 -3.25
N LEU A 34 2.30 -4.86 -3.62
CA LEU A 34 3.41 -5.75 -4.02
C LEU A 34 4.32 -5.17 -5.11
N SER A 35 3.78 -4.62 -6.18
CA SER A 35 4.52 -3.99 -7.29
C SER A 35 4.22 -2.49 -7.43
N ALA A 36 3.55 -1.91 -6.44
CA ALA A 36 3.15 -0.51 -6.46
C ALA A 36 4.25 0.42 -5.91
N ASN A 37 4.11 1.69 -6.19
CA ASN A 37 4.96 2.78 -5.71
C ASN A 37 4.15 3.84 -4.95
N ALA A 38 4.82 4.84 -4.40
CA ALA A 38 4.23 5.89 -3.58
C ALA A 38 3.05 6.63 -4.25
N ARG A 39 3.05 6.75 -5.58
CA ARG A 39 1.98 7.44 -6.31
C ARG A 39 0.64 6.71 -6.32
N SER A 40 0.58 5.45 -5.92
CA SER A 40 -0.70 4.78 -5.73
C SER A 40 -1.58 5.46 -4.67
N PHE A 41 -0.98 6.29 -3.82
CA PHE A 41 -1.68 7.06 -2.78
C PHE A 41 -1.97 8.51 -3.15
N ASP A 42 -1.67 8.98 -4.37
CA ASP A 42 -1.77 10.40 -4.75
C ASP A 42 -3.16 11.00 -4.42
N ALA A 43 -4.25 10.30 -4.71
CA ALA A 43 -5.61 10.77 -4.43
C ALA A 43 -5.87 10.94 -2.92
N LEU A 44 -5.58 9.90 -2.14
CA LEU A 44 -5.75 9.92 -0.69
C LEU A 44 -4.82 10.93 -0.03
N ALA A 45 -3.53 10.95 -0.43
CA ALA A 45 -2.54 11.81 0.18
C ALA A 45 -2.85 13.30 -0.01
N ARG A 46 -3.32 13.68 -1.21
CA ARG A 46 -3.76 15.06 -1.48
C ARG A 46 -4.94 15.45 -0.59
N ARG A 47 -5.95 14.60 -0.52
CA ARG A 47 -7.13 14.82 0.34
C ARG A 47 -6.76 14.99 1.80
N LEU A 48 -5.93 14.11 2.34
CA LEU A 48 -5.49 14.19 3.73
C LEU A 48 -4.60 15.42 4.00
N ALA A 49 -3.75 15.79 3.04
CA ALA A 49 -2.91 16.99 3.11
C ALA A 49 -3.74 18.29 3.11
N GLU A 50 -4.83 18.35 2.34
CA GLU A 50 -5.79 19.46 2.35
C GLU A 50 -6.49 19.61 3.72
N ARG A 51 -6.56 18.54 4.50
CA ARG A 51 -7.02 18.52 5.89
C ARG A 51 -5.90 18.80 6.91
N GLY A 52 -4.73 19.23 6.46
CA GLY A 52 -3.61 19.61 7.31
C GLY A 52 -2.80 18.43 7.87
N ARG A 53 -2.88 17.22 7.28
CA ARG A 53 -2.08 16.09 7.71
C ARG A 53 -0.70 16.09 7.04
N ALA A 54 0.30 15.57 7.76
CA ALA A 54 1.62 15.27 7.22
C ALA A 54 1.62 13.85 6.63
N VAL A 55 1.42 13.74 5.31
CA VAL A 55 1.32 12.43 4.66
C VAL A 55 2.63 12.08 3.98
N VAL A 56 3.15 10.89 4.22
CA VAL A 56 4.35 10.36 3.57
C VAL A 56 4.01 9.01 2.96
N ALA A 57 4.06 8.93 1.63
CA ALA A 57 3.88 7.70 0.87
C ALA A 57 5.25 7.13 0.48
N LEU A 58 5.50 5.86 0.82
CA LEU A 58 6.80 5.21 0.65
C LEU A 58 6.90 4.52 -0.71
N ASP A 59 8.07 4.60 -1.33
CA ASP A 59 8.52 3.57 -2.27
C ASP A 59 9.21 2.48 -1.42
N LEU A 60 8.66 1.27 -1.38
CA LEU A 60 9.32 0.18 -0.67
C LEU A 60 10.63 -0.19 -1.37
N ARG A 61 11.57 -0.84 -0.67
CA ARG A 61 12.84 -1.31 -1.25
C ARG A 61 12.59 -2.07 -2.57
N GLY A 62 13.33 -1.72 -3.62
CA GLY A 62 13.18 -2.29 -4.95
C GLY A 62 11.91 -1.88 -5.72
N ARG A 63 11.21 -0.84 -5.30
CA ARG A 63 10.04 -0.24 -5.99
C ARG A 63 10.25 1.25 -6.20
N GLY A 64 9.63 1.77 -7.25
CA GLY A 64 9.72 3.19 -7.58
C GLY A 64 11.17 3.66 -7.67
N PHE A 65 11.53 4.66 -6.88
CA PHE A 65 12.89 5.19 -6.82
C PHE A 65 13.70 4.68 -5.61
N SER A 66 13.16 3.75 -4.81
CA SER A 66 13.92 3.09 -3.75
C SER A 66 14.83 2.03 -4.34
N PRO A 67 16.12 1.98 -3.94
CA PRO A 67 17.06 0.99 -4.45
C PRO A 67 16.61 -0.44 -4.19
N ALA A 68 16.94 -1.34 -5.12
CA ALA A 68 16.87 -2.77 -4.85
C ALA A 68 17.96 -3.17 -3.84
N THR A 69 17.65 -4.16 -3.01
CA THR A 69 18.54 -4.71 -2.01
C THR A 69 18.88 -6.17 -2.36
N PRO A 70 19.91 -6.79 -1.74
CA PRO A 70 20.26 -8.17 -2.03
C PRO A 70 19.12 -9.17 -1.82
N ALA A 71 19.14 -10.28 -2.52
CA ALA A 71 18.21 -11.39 -2.31
C ALA A 71 18.25 -11.87 -0.83
N GLY A 72 17.11 -12.31 -0.31
CA GLY A 72 16.93 -12.67 1.11
C GLY A 72 16.66 -11.48 2.04
N THR A 73 16.49 -10.26 1.48
CA THR A 73 16.25 -9.05 2.28
C THR A 73 14.85 -8.46 2.07
N TYR A 74 13.93 -9.19 1.45
CA TYR A 74 12.54 -8.81 1.26
C TYR A 74 11.62 -9.56 2.23
N GLY A 75 10.33 -9.49 2.05
CA GLY A 75 9.31 -10.04 2.96
C GLY A 75 8.72 -9.00 3.91
N TRP A 76 7.49 -9.27 4.35
CA TRP A 76 6.71 -8.30 5.15
C TRP A 76 7.43 -7.81 6.39
N ARG A 77 8.20 -8.67 7.06
CA ARG A 77 8.98 -8.30 8.25
C ARG A 77 10.02 -7.23 7.93
N ARG A 78 10.74 -7.37 6.83
CA ARG A 78 11.76 -6.39 6.42
C ARG A 78 11.14 -5.05 6.06
N HIS A 79 10.04 -5.09 5.32
CA HIS A 79 9.28 -3.88 5.00
C HIS A 79 8.65 -3.22 6.25
N ALA A 80 8.16 -4.01 7.22
CA ALA A 80 7.65 -3.49 8.49
C ALA A 80 8.73 -2.79 9.32
N ASP A 81 9.93 -3.38 9.38
CA ASP A 81 11.10 -2.74 10.01
C ASP A 81 11.44 -1.42 9.31
N ASP A 82 11.38 -1.35 7.95
CA ASP A 82 11.60 -0.13 7.20
C ASP A 82 10.53 0.95 7.49
N VAL A 83 9.26 0.58 7.57
CA VAL A 83 8.16 1.51 7.92
C VAL A 83 8.39 2.12 9.30
N LEU A 84 8.76 1.30 10.30
CA LEU A 84 9.07 1.79 11.64
C LEU A 84 10.33 2.67 11.67
N GLN A 85 11.36 2.33 10.89
CA GLN A 85 12.56 3.15 10.74
C GLN A 85 12.26 4.46 10.02
N ALA A 86 11.41 4.45 8.98
CA ALA A 86 10.96 5.65 8.28
C ALA A 86 10.22 6.61 9.23
N ALA A 87 9.33 6.08 10.10
CA ALA A 87 8.69 6.89 11.12
C ALA A 87 9.70 7.57 12.05
N ARG A 88 10.75 6.83 12.47
CA ARG A 88 11.83 7.38 13.32
C ARG A 88 12.65 8.44 12.58
N ALA A 89 13.04 8.18 11.32
CA ALA A 89 13.79 9.14 10.50
C ALA A 89 13.01 10.44 10.26
N LEU A 90 11.68 10.35 10.15
CA LEU A 90 10.76 11.47 10.04
C LEU A 90 10.45 12.13 11.39
N ARG A 91 11.00 11.62 12.50
CA ARG A 91 10.74 12.08 13.88
C ARG A 91 9.26 12.00 14.29
N PHE A 92 8.52 11.07 13.70
CA PHE A 92 7.16 10.77 14.11
C PHE A 92 7.18 9.91 15.39
N ALA A 93 6.69 10.45 16.51
CA ALA A 93 6.55 9.68 17.75
C ALA A 93 5.59 8.50 17.53
N SER A 94 4.47 8.77 16.85
CA SER A 94 3.52 7.76 16.35
C SER A 94 2.86 8.28 15.08
N ALA A 95 2.34 7.38 14.23
CA ALA A 95 1.69 7.72 12.98
C ALA A 95 0.44 6.86 12.75
N ASP A 96 -0.48 7.35 11.93
CA ASP A 96 -1.50 6.52 11.33
C ASP A 96 -0.86 5.75 10.16
N LEU A 97 -1.08 4.44 10.06
CA LEU A 97 -0.61 3.63 8.94
C LEU A 97 -1.76 3.35 7.97
N VAL A 98 -1.51 3.56 6.69
CA VAL A 98 -2.44 3.24 5.62
C VAL A 98 -1.75 2.30 4.64
N GLY A 99 -2.16 1.04 4.61
CA GLY A 99 -1.57 0.03 3.74
C GLY A 99 -2.55 -0.47 2.70
N HIS A 100 -2.12 -0.61 1.45
CA HIS A 100 -2.89 -1.24 0.38
C HIS A 100 -2.31 -2.59 0.00
N SER A 101 -3.15 -3.63 -0.15
CA SER A 101 -2.72 -4.95 -0.61
C SER A 101 -1.60 -5.51 0.28
N MET A 102 -0.43 -5.90 -0.26
CA MET A 102 0.74 -6.29 0.53
C MET A 102 1.10 -5.24 1.59
N GLY A 103 0.95 -3.95 1.29
CA GLY A 103 1.21 -2.87 2.25
C GLY A 103 0.32 -2.93 3.50
N ALA A 104 -0.89 -3.49 3.40
CA ALA A 104 -1.73 -3.74 4.57
C ALA A 104 -1.14 -4.85 5.46
N PHE A 105 -0.59 -5.91 4.88
CA PHE A 105 0.12 -6.96 5.64
C PHE A 105 1.36 -6.42 6.35
N VAL A 106 2.15 -5.61 5.63
CA VAL A 106 3.32 -4.91 6.19
C VAL A 106 2.90 -4.00 7.35
N SER A 107 1.80 -3.24 7.18
CA SER A 107 1.30 -2.32 8.21
C SER A 107 0.78 -3.07 9.45
N MET A 108 0.09 -4.21 9.27
CA MET A 108 -0.31 -5.08 10.39
C MET A 108 0.92 -5.63 11.12
N GLN A 109 1.95 -6.06 10.39
CA GLN A 109 3.18 -6.55 11.03
C GLN A 109 3.94 -5.44 11.75
N ALA A 110 4.01 -4.23 11.21
CA ALA A 110 4.58 -3.07 11.88
C ALA A 110 3.82 -2.74 13.18
N ALA A 111 2.49 -2.77 13.14
CA ALA A 111 1.64 -2.55 14.30
C ALA A 111 1.81 -3.64 15.38
N ALA A 112 2.04 -4.88 14.98
CA ALA A 112 2.33 -5.98 15.91
C ALA A 112 3.73 -5.88 16.54
N LEU A 113 4.71 -5.33 15.82
CA LEU A 113 6.09 -5.16 16.28
C LEU A 113 6.27 -3.98 17.25
N ASP A 114 5.60 -2.85 16.98
CA ASP A 114 5.71 -1.63 17.78
C ASP A 114 4.33 -0.93 17.82
N PRO A 115 3.38 -1.47 18.62
CA PRO A 115 2.01 -0.94 18.65
C PRO A 115 1.93 0.49 19.19
N ALA A 116 2.90 0.93 19.99
CA ALA A 116 2.95 2.28 20.52
C ALA A 116 3.21 3.35 19.43
N ARG A 117 3.79 2.94 18.30
CA ARG A 117 4.04 3.83 17.15
C ARG A 117 2.89 3.91 16.17
N VAL A 118 1.86 3.08 16.30
CA VAL A 118 0.72 3.06 15.38
C VAL A 118 -0.54 3.53 16.10
N ARG A 119 -1.01 4.72 15.74
CA ARG A 119 -2.21 5.31 16.35
C ARG A 119 -3.50 4.70 15.81
N ARG A 120 -3.56 4.52 14.50
CA ARG A 120 -4.67 3.92 13.75
C ARG A 120 -4.13 3.14 12.57
N LEU A 121 -4.90 2.17 12.14
CA LEU A 121 -4.53 1.28 11.04
C LEU A 121 -5.64 1.29 9.98
N VAL A 122 -5.31 1.65 8.75
CA VAL A 122 -6.20 1.52 7.60
C VAL A 122 -5.65 0.43 6.68
N LEU A 123 -6.46 -0.58 6.44
CA LEU A 123 -6.15 -1.75 5.64
C LEU A 123 -7.00 -1.71 4.36
N ILE A 124 -6.39 -1.34 3.24
CA ILE A 124 -7.11 -1.23 1.98
C ILE A 124 -7.03 -2.56 1.24
N ASP A 125 -8.15 -3.23 1.22
CA ASP A 125 -8.48 -4.49 0.55
C ASP A 125 -7.44 -5.62 0.74
N ALA A 126 -6.92 -5.77 1.98
CA ALA A 126 -6.13 -6.94 2.35
C ALA A 126 -6.04 -7.08 3.89
N VAL A 127 -6.42 -8.26 4.42
CA VAL A 127 -6.31 -8.59 5.85
C VAL A 127 -5.81 -10.02 6.10
N GLY A 128 -5.78 -10.88 5.09
CA GLY A 128 -5.37 -12.29 5.18
C GLY A 128 -5.22 -12.89 3.79
N ALA A 129 -5.21 -14.22 3.70
CA ALA A 129 -5.05 -14.92 2.43
C ALA A 129 -6.23 -14.63 1.48
N PRO A 130 -5.97 -14.24 0.22
CA PRO A 130 -7.01 -14.02 -0.77
C PRO A 130 -7.68 -15.34 -1.18
N GLU A 131 -8.84 -15.24 -1.80
CA GLU A 131 -9.48 -16.40 -2.43
C GLU A 131 -8.61 -16.92 -3.59
N LEU A 132 -8.58 -18.23 -3.80
CA LEU A 132 -7.76 -18.85 -4.85
C LEU A 132 -8.03 -18.25 -6.23
N ALA A 133 -9.28 -17.91 -6.53
CA ALA A 133 -9.65 -17.30 -7.81
C ALA A 133 -9.11 -15.86 -8.00
N ALA A 134 -8.70 -15.19 -6.92
CA ALA A 134 -8.05 -13.87 -7.00
C ALA A 134 -6.55 -13.95 -7.32
N ILE A 135 -5.91 -15.11 -7.16
CA ILE A 135 -4.45 -15.26 -7.33
C ILE A 135 -4.02 -15.08 -8.79
N PRO A 136 -4.65 -15.71 -9.81
CA PRO A 136 -4.22 -15.58 -11.20
C PRO A 136 -4.17 -14.13 -11.70
N PRO A 137 -5.18 -13.26 -11.53
CA PRO A 137 -5.11 -11.89 -11.97
C PRO A 137 -4.02 -11.07 -11.24
N ILE A 138 -3.74 -11.37 -9.96
CA ILE A 138 -2.65 -10.75 -9.22
C ILE A 138 -1.30 -11.13 -9.85
N LEU A 139 -1.08 -12.43 -10.12
CA LEU A 139 0.15 -12.90 -10.74
C LEU A 139 0.32 -12.40 -12.18
N ALA A 140 -0.77 -12.29 -12.94
CA ALA A 140 -0.74 -11.71 -14.29
C ALA A 140 -0.23 -10.27 -14.29
N ALA A 141 -0.62 -9.47 -13.29
CA ALA A 141 -0.13 -8.10 -13.15
C ALA A 141 1.40 -8.04 -12.93
N LEU A 142 2.02 -9.08 -12.37
CA LEU A 142 3.47 -9.14 -12.12
C LEU A 142 4.29 -9.44 -13.38
N GLN A 143 3.67 -9.97 -14.45
CA GLN A 143 4.38 -10.28 -15.70
C GLN A 143 4.99 -9.05 -16.37
N ARG A 144 4.38 -7.87 -16.16
CA ARG A 144 4.88 -6.59 -16.66
C ARG A 144 6.18 -6.13 -15.99
N VAL A 145 6.45 -6.61 -14.77
CA VAL A 145 7.63 -6.19 -14.01
C VAL A 145 8.89 -6.73 -14.67
N GLY A 146 9.78 -5.83 -15.08
CA GLY A 146 11.02 -6.14 -15.78
C GLY A 146 10.86 -6.35 -17.28
N ALA A 147 9.64 -6.28 -17.85
CA ALA A 147 9.43 -6.28 -19.29
C ALA A 147 9.85 -4.93 -19.90
N VAL A 148 10.40 -4.97 -21.12
CA VAL A 148 10.78 -3.80 -21.90
C VAL A 148 9.70 -3.50 -22.92
N TYR A 149 9.28 -2.23 -22.98
CA TYR A 149 8.25 -1.75 -23.89
C TYR A 149 8.86 -0.72 -24.85
N PRO A 150 8.41 -0.68 -26.13
CA PRO A 150 8.95 0.27 -27.11
C PRO A 150 8.83 1.74 -26.68
N SER A 151 7.78 2.07 -25.91
CA SER A 151 7.53 3.42 -25.40
C SER A 151 6.71 3.39 -24.09
N ALA A 152 6.67 4.51 -23.38
CA ALA A 152 5.79 4.71 -22.24
C ALA A 152 4.31 4.55 -22.61
N GLU A 153 3.92 4.97 -23.82
CA GLU A 153 2.55 4.81 -24.32
C GLU A 153 2.19 3.32 -24.50
N ALA A 154 3.07 2.54 -25.14
CA ALA A 154 2.86 1.10 -25.31
C ALA A 154 2.71 0.36 -23.96
N TYR A 155 3.50 0.75 -22.95
CA TYR A 155 3.38 0.26 -21.58
C TYR A 155 2.02 0.62 -20.97
N CYS A 156 1.61 1.88 -21.06
CA CYS A 156 0.33 2.35 -20.53
C CYS A 156 -0.87 1.70 -21.23
N ASP A 157 -0.79 1.50 -22.54
CA ASP A 157 -1.86 0.88 -23.34
C ASP A 157 -2.11 -0.59 -22.96
N GLU A 158 -1.07 -1.33 -22.59
CA GLU A 158 -1.25 -2.68 -22.06
C GLU A 158 -2.03 -2.67 -20.76
N ILE A 159 -1.72 -1.72 -19.86
CA ILE A 159 -2.41 -1.59 -18.58
C ILE A 159 -3.87 -1.15 -18.77
N ARG A 160 -4.11 -0.18 -19.67
CA ARG A 160 -5.48 0.26 -20.01
C ARG A 160 -6.32 -0.89 -20.56
N ARG A 161 -5.74 -1.71 -21.45
CA ARG A 161 -6.42 -2.89 -22.03
C ARG A 161 -6.79 -3.94 -20.98
N ALA A 162 -6.04 -4.05 -19.89
CA ALA A 162 -6.40 -4.91 -18.77
C ALA A 162 -7.64 -4.44 -18.02
N GLY A 163 -8.02 -3.16 -18.12
CA GLY A 163 -9.29 -2.60 -17.62
C GLY A 163 -9.45 -2.55 -16.10
N VAL A 164 -8.40 -2.82 -15.33
CA VAL A 164 -8.48 -2.90 -13.86
C VAL A 164 -8.03 -1.61 -13.16
N ALA A 165 -7.16 -0.83 -13.78
CA ALA A 165 -6.61 0.43 -13.24
C ALA A 165 -7.49 1.62 -13.65
N VAL A 166 -8.60 1.79 -12.97
CA VAL A 166 -9.61 2.85 -13.25
C VAL A 166 -9.84 3.70 -12.00
N PRO A 167 -10.06 5.02 -12.16
CA PRO A 167 -9.95 5.82 -13.39
C PRO A 167 -8.48 6.04 -13.80
N TRP A 168 -8.24 6.12 -15.10
CA TRP A 168 -6.86 6.23 -15.63
C TRP A 168 -6.15 7.53 -15.23
N GLU A 169 -6.88 8.62 -15.08
CA GLU A 169 -6.36 9.93 -14.68
C GLU A 169 -5.63 9.87 -13.35
N LEU A 170 -6.01 8.95 -12.47
CA LEU A 170 -5.36 8.73 -11.17
C LEU A 170 -4.25 7.68 -11.26
N TRP A 171 -4.44 6.65 -12.08
CA TRP A 171 -3.45 5.57 -12.21
C TRP A 171 -2.34 5.86 -13.22
N GLY A 172 -2.59 6.66 -14.27
CA GLY A 172 -1.58 7.01 -15.26
C GLY A 172 -0.29 7.60 -14.64
N PRO A 173 -0.37 8.59 -13.75
CA PRO A 173 0.79 9.12 -13.03
C PRO A 173 1.56 8.07 -12.21
N HIS A 174 0.86 7.09 -11.62
CA HIS A 174 1.49 5.98 -10.88
C HIS A 174 2.35 5.11 -11.79
N TYR A 175 1.82 4.73 -12.95
CA TYR A 175 2.54 3.85 -13.88
C TYR A 175 3.68 4.57 -14.61
N LEU A 176 3.55 5.87 -14.87
CA LEU A 176 4.59 6.69 -15.49
C LEU A 176 5.72 7.04 -14.52
N TYR A 177 5.45 7.08 -13.22
CA TYR A 177 6.38 7.55 -12.19
C TYR A 177 7.67 6.75 -12.15
N ASP A 178 7.60 5.44 -12.26
CA ASP A 178 8.74 4.54 -12.11
C ASP A 178 9.28 3.98 -13.43
N LEU A 179 8.91 4.56 -14.57
CA LEU A 179 9.51 4.20 -15.85
C LEU A 179 10.94 4.74 -15.96
N GLU A 180 11.83 3.91 -16.50
CA GLU A 180 13.18 4.30 -16.86
C GLU A 180 13.50 3.93 -18.31
N PRO A 181 14.33 4.74 -19.01
CA PRO A 181 14.87 4.37 -20.31
C PRO A 181 15.76 3.14 -20.18
N THR A 182 15.69 2.26 -21.20
CA THR A 182 16.55 1.08 -21.32
C THR A 182 16.82 0.79 -22.79
N PRO A 183 17.84 0.03 -23.15
CA PRO A 183 17.99 -0.44 -24.52
C PRO A 183 16.72 -1.11 -25.02
N GLY A 184 16.18 -0.62 -26.14
CA GLY A 184 14.92 -1.11 -26.73
C GLY A 184 13.65 -0.40 -26.23
N GLY A 185 13.76 0.64 -25.37
CA GLY A 185 12.59 1.43 -24.96
C GLY A 185 12.58 1.84 -23.50
N VAL A 186 11.52 1.46 -22.76
CA VAL A 186 11.32 1.77 -21.35
C VAL A 186 10.95 0.52 -20.56
N ARG A 187 11.23 0.53 -19.26
CA ARG A 187 10.76 -0.48 -18.31
C ARG A 187 10.43 0.17 -16.97
N SER A 188 9.64 -0.53 -16.14
CA SER A 188 9.48 -0.14 -14.74
C SER A 188 10.80 -0.35 -13.96
N ARG A 189 11.14 0.58 -13.06
CA ARG A 189 12.25 0.48 -12.11
C ARG A 189 12.02 -0.61 -11.07
N THR A 190 10.76 -1.00 -10.87
CA THR A 190 10.40 -2.03 -9.91
C THR A 190 11.18 -3.32 -10.18
N SER A 191 11.92 -3.79 -9.18
CA SER A 191 12.76 -4.99 -9.27
C SER A 191 11.90 -6.24 -9.34
N LYS A 192 12.01 -6.99 -10.44
CA LYS A 192 11.31 -8.28 -10.60
C LYS A 192 11.72 -9.28 -9.52
N ALA A 193 13.01 -9.33 -9.17
CA ALA A 193 13.50 -10.23 -8.11
C ALA A 193 12.88 -9.90 -6.75
N ALA A 194 12.81 -8.61 -6.40
CA ALA A 194 12.16 -8.15 -5.17
C ALA A 194 10.67 -8.54 -5.10
N VAL A 195 9.95 -8.33 -6.20
CA VAL A 195 8.52 -8.67 -6.29
C VAL A 195 8.28 -10.17 -6.17
N ILE A 196 9.12 -10.99 -6.84
CA ILE A 196 9.02 -12.45 -6.75
C ILE A 196 9.30 -12.92 -5.32
N GLU A 197 10.35 -12.42 -4.66
CA GLU A 197 10.70 -12.81 -3.29
C GLU A 197 9.56 -12.47 -2.31
N ASP A 198 8.97 -11.27 -2.42
CA ASP A 198 7.82 -10.88 -1.61
C ASP A 198 6.56 -11.70 -1.91
N ALA A 199 6.31 -12.05 -3.18
CA ALA A 199 5.18 -12.90 -3.55
C ALA A 199 5.34 -14.32 -3.00
N VAL A 200 6.54 -14.90 -3.07
CA VAL A 200 6.86 -16.22 -2.48
C VAL A 200 6.73 -16.16 -0.96
N TYR A 201 7.25 -15.10 -0.32
CA TYR A 201 7.06 -14.90 1.12
C TYR A 201 5.58 -14.85 1.48
N GLY A 202 4.78 -14.04 0.79
CA GLY A 202 3.34 -13.92 1.02
C GLY A 202 2.57 -15.23 0.80
N GLY A 203 2.99 -16.06 -0.17
CA GLY A 203 2.41 -17.38 -0.40
C GLY A 203 2.65 -18.37 0.73
N GLY A 204 3.73 -18.21 1.50
CA GLY A 204 4.07 -19.06 2.66
C GLY A 204 3.61 -18.51 4.02
N HIS A 205 3.01 -17.32 4.07
CA HIS A 205 2.64 -16.65 5.33
C HIS A 205 1.19 -16.16 5.28
N ASN A 206 0.52 -16.17 6.45
CA ASN A 206 -0.84 -15.64 6.58
C ASN A 206 -0.85 -14.43 7.52
N ALA A 207 -1.24 -13.27 6.98
CA ALA A 207 -1.28 -12.02 7.75
C ALA A 207 -2.31 -12.03 8.90
N SER A 208 -3.27 -12.97 8.92
CA SER A 208 -4.20 -13.14 10.04
C SER A 208 -3.50 -13.46 11.37
N GLN A 209 -2.26 -13.97 11.34
CA GLN A 209 -1.44 -14.18 12.54
C GLN A 209 -1.20 -12.90 13.35
N PHE A 210 -1.31 -11.72 12.74
CA PHE A 210 -1.11 -10.43 13.41
C PHE A 210 -2.37 -9.88 14.08
N TRP A 211 -3.57 -10.37 13.75
CA TRP A 211 -4.83 -9.79 14.22
C TRP A 211 -4.91 -9.69 15.74
N GLY A 212 -4.47 -10.75 16.45
CA GLY A 212 -4.45 -10.76 17.91
C GLY A 212 -3.52 -9.73 18.57
N ALA A 213 -2.62 -9.10 17.81
CA ALA A 213 -1.72 -8.05 18.29
C ALA A 213 -2.24 -6.63 17.99
N LEU A 214 -3.29 -6.47 17.18
CA LEU A 214 -3.85 -5.17 16.83
C LEU A 214 -4.64 -4.60 18.01
N ARG A 215 -4.16 -3.53 18.62
CA ARG A 215 -4.76 -2.86 19.78
C ARG A 215 -5.32 -1.48 19.46
N MET A 216 -4.90 -0.91 18.32
CA MET A 216 -5.34 0.39 17.83
C MET A 216 -6.63 0.26 17.04
N PRO A 217 -7.41 1.35 16.87
CA PRO A 217 -8.52 1.37 15.93
C PRO A 217 -8.06 0.96 14.53
N ALA A 218 -8.80 0.07 13.89
CA ALA A 218 -8.49 -0.47 12.57
C ALA A 218 -9.70 -0.35 11.63
N LEU A 219 -9.48 0.20 10.42
CA LEU A 219 -10.49 0.27 9.36
C LEU A 219 -10.06 -0.64 8.20
N LEU A 220 -10.89 -1.61 7.87
CA LEU A 220 -10.80 -2.35 6.61
C LEU A 220 -11.65 -1.64 5.56
N VAL A 221 -11.02 -1.14 4.51
CA VAL A 221 -11.70 -0.68 3.29
C VAL A 221 -11.69 -1.84 2.30
N ARG A 222 -12.84 -2.46 2.09
CA ARG A 222 -12.98 -3.67 1.27
C ARG A 222 -13.50 -3.33 -0.12
N ALA A 223 -12.86 -3.85 -1.16
CA ALA A 223 -13.38 -3.84 -2.52
C ALA A 223 -14.57 -4.82 -2.63
N ALA A 224 -15.77 -4.30 -2.90
CA ALA A 224 -16.98 -5.12 -3.01
C ALA A 224 -17.05 -5.93 -4.31
N PRO A 225 -16.70 -5.38 -5.50
CA PRO A 225 -16.59 -6.17 -6.72
C PRO A 225 -15.37 -7.11 -6.70
N PRO A 226 -15.49 -8.32 -7.27
CA PRO A 226 -14.37 -9.24 -7.40
C PRO A 226 -13.34 -8.76 -8.43
N LEU A 227 -12.15 -9.34 -8.39
CA LEU A 227 -11.17 -9.24 -9.47
C LEU A 227 -11.66 -9.95 -10.73
N PRO A 228 -11.12 -9.65 -11.92
CA PRO A 228 -11.37 -10.43 -13.13
C PRO A 228 -11.14 -11.93 -12.86
N GLY A 229 -12.12 -12.76 -13.20
CA GLY A 229 -12.13 -14.19 -12.86
C GLY A 229 -12.94 -14.55 -11.60
N GLY A 230 -13.55 -13.58 -10.92
CA GLY A 230 -14.55 -13.79 -9.88
C GLY A 230 -14.02 -13.94 -8.44
N GLY A 231 -12.69 -13.81 -8.23
CA GLY A 231 -12.11 -13.95 -6.88
C GLY A 231 -12.02 -12.64 -6.12
N PHE A 232 -12.14 -12.71 -4.79
CA PHE A 232 -11.98 -11.57 -3.88
C PHE A 232 -10.62 -11.63 -3.17
N VAL A 233 -9.98 -10.48 -3.02
CA VAL A 233 -8.80 -10.35 -2.15
C VAL A 233 -9.25 -10.45 -0.68
N VAL A 234 -10.39 -9.82 -0.35
CA VAL A 234 -11.05 -10.00 0.94
C VAL A 234 -12.47 -10.53 0.72
N GLY A 235 -12.65 -11.84 0.74
CA GLY A 235 -13.97 -12.47 0.66
C GLY A 235 -14.79 -12.25 1.93
N ALA A 236 -16.12 -12.47 1.85
CA ALA A 236 -17.04 -12.25 2.97
C ALA A 236 -16.66 -13.03 4.23
N LYS A 237 -16.20 -14.29 4.08
CA LYS A 237 -15.74 -15.13 5.19
C LYS A 237 -14.52 -14.52 5.89
N LEU A 238 -13.54 -14.06 5.12
CA LEU A 238 -12.32 -13.43 5.65
C LEU A 238 -12.64 -12.12 6.37
N ARG A 239 -13.52 -11.28 5.78
CA ARG A 239 -14.03 -10.07 6.41
C ARG A 239 -14.66 -10.35 7.77
N GLY A 240 -15.58 -11.32 7.84
CA GLY A 240 -16.24 -11.72 9.09
C GLY A 240 -15.26 -12.23 10.14
N ALA A 241 -14.28 -13.05 9.74
CA ALA A 241 -13.24 -13.54 10.63
C ALA A 241 -12.36 -12.40 11.18
N PHE A 242 -12.01 -11.42 10.35
CA PHE A 242 -11.27 -10.23 10.78
C PHE A 242 -12.04 -9.43 11.84
N LEU A 243 -13.32 -9.12 11.62
CA LEU A 243 -14.15 -8.38 12.58
C LEU A 243 -14.31 -9.12 13.91
N ASN A 244 -14.41 -10.44 13.88
CA ASN A 244 -14.49 -11.24 15.10
C ASN A 244 -13.18 -11.27 15.90
N ALA A 245 -12.04 -11.21 15.20
CA ALA A 245 -10.72 -11.32 15.81
C ALA A 245 -10.14 -9.97 16.24
N VAL A 246 -10.60 -8.86 15.67
CA VAL A 246 -10.13 -7.49 15.93
C VAL A 246 -11.28 -6.64 16.46
N PRO A 247 -11.47 -6.58 17.80
CA PRO A 247 -12.62 -5.87 18.40
C PRO A 247 -12.68 -4.37 18.06
N SER A 248 -11.54 -3.74 17.77
CA SER A 248 -11.44 -2.35 17.32
C SER A 248 -11.55 -2.19 15.79
N GLY A 249 -11.91 -3.28 15.10
CA GLY A 249 -12.03 -3.33 13.64
C GLY A 249 -13.38 -2.82 13.14
N GLU A 250 -13.33 -1.98 12.11
CA GLU A 250 -14.48 -1.51 11.35
C GLU A 250 -14.31 -1.88 9.88
N VAL A 251 -15.41 -1.94 9.13
CA VAL A 251 -15.38 -2.21 7.69
C VAL A 251 -16.17 -1.14 6.94
N MET A 252 -15.59 -0.67 5.85
CA MET A 252 -16.25 0.09 4.79
C MET A 252 -16.19 -0.74 3.51
N GLU A 253 -17.33 -0.92 2.86
CA GLU A 253 -17.44 -1.59 1.56
C GLU A 253 -17.40 -0.54 0.45
N ALA A 254 -16.43 -0.63 -0.44
CA ALA A 254 -16.30 0.27 -1.59
C ALA A 254 -16.84 -0.41 -2.86
N ASP A 255 -17.64 0.30 -3.63
CA ASP A 255 -18.13 -0.18 -4.94
C ASP A 255 -17.05 0.03 -6.04
N ALA A 256 -15.87 -0.50 -5.77
CA ALA A 256 -14.70 -0.43 -6.63
C ALA A 256 -13.87 -1.71 -6.48
N ASN A 257 -13.16 -2.10 -7.54
CA ASN A 257 -12.28 -3.27 -7.50
C ASN A 257 -11.00 -2.99 -6.67
N HIS A 258 -10.16 -3.99 -6.50
CA HIS A 258 -8.89 -3.94 -5.76
C HIS A 258 -7.97 -2.74 -6.09
N TYR A 259 -8.02 -2.27 -7.33
CA TYR A 259 -7.25 -1.08 -7.77
C TYR A 259 -8.08 0.20 -7.65
N GLY A 260 -9.33 0.17 -8.08
CA GLY A 260 -10.24 1.32 -8.07
C GLY A 260 -10.49 1.88 -6.67
N VAL A 261 -10.45 1.02 -5.64
CA VAL A 261 -10.65 1.41 -4.24
C VAL A 261 -9.67 2.50 -3.76
N MET A 262 -8.48 2.59 -4.38
CA MET A 262 -7.49 3.62 -4.07
C MET A 262 -7.88 5.04 -4.54
N ALA A 263 -8.88 5.13 -5.40
CA ALA A 263 -9.35 6.38 -6.01
C ALA A 263 -10.87 6.58 -5.81
N ASP A 264 -11.54 5.62 -5.17
CA ASP A 264 -12.97 5.67 -4.91
C ASP A 264 -13.31 6.82 -3.94
N PRO A 265 -14.19 7.76 -4.30
CA PRO A 265 -14.47 8.95 -3.49
C PRO A 265 -15.05 8.62 -2.11
N GLU A 266 -15.83 7.53 -2.00
CA GLU A 266 -16.45 7.12 -0.73
C GLU A 266 -15.41 6.45 0.18
N ALA A 267 -14.55 5.59 -0.39
CA ALA A 267 -13.42 5.03 0.32
C ALA A 267 -12.48 6.12 0.86
N LEU A 268 -12.11 7.09 0.00
CA LEU A 268 -11.26 8.22 0.39
C LEU A 268 -11.89 9.06 1.50
N ARG A 269 -13.22 9.30 1.45
CA ARG A 269 -13.95 10.01 2.50
C ARG A 269 -13.98 9.21 3.80
N ALA A 270 -14.30 7.92 3.75
CA ALA A 270 -14.36 7.06 4.92
C ALA A 270 -13.00 6.97 5.65
N ILE A 271 -11.90 6.89 4.88
CA ILE A 271 -10.54 6.93 5.45
C ILE A 271 -10.27 8.27 6.13
N ASP A 272 -10.60 9.39 5.48
CA ASP A 272 -10.42 10.74 6.03
C ASP A 272 -11.19 10.90 7.34
N ASP A 273 -12.48 10.53 7.36
CA ASP A 273 -13.36 10.59 8.52
C ASP A 273 -12.85 9.69 9.67
N PHE A 274 -12.41 8.46 9.36
CA PHE A 274 -11.84 7.55 10.34
C PHE A 274 -10.57 8.13 10.98
N LEU A 275 -9.69 8.69 10.18
CA LEU A 275 -8.45 9.30 10.66
C LEU A 275 -8.69 10.62 11.40
N ALA A 276 -9.79 11.32 11.15
CA ALA A 276 -10.15 12.58 11.84
C ALA A 276 -10.71 12.39 13.25
N ARG A 277 -11.12 11.18 13.62
CA ARG A 277 -11.68 10.92 14.96
C ARG A 277 -10.67 11.25 16.05
N PRO A 278 -11.11 11.74 17.23
CA PRO A 278 -10.20 11.91 18.37
C PRO A 278 -9.57 10.56 18.75
N PRO A 279 -8.34 10.55 19.30
CA PRO A 279 -7.77 9.32 19.83
C PRO A 279 -8.74 8.76 20.89
N ALA A 280 -8.91 7.42 20.88
CA ALA A 280 -9.67 6.79 21.96
C ALA A 280 -9.01 7.20 23.30
N SER A 281 -9.83 7.69 24.24
CA SER A 281 -9.36 7.94 25.61
C SER A 281 -8.67 6.66 26.09
N ALA A 282 -7.45 6.80 26.58
CA ALA A 282 -6.78 5.67 27.22
C ALA A 282 -7.69 5.19 28.39
N PRO A 283 -7.87 3.86 28.54
CA PRO A 283 -8.66 3.30 29.63
C PRO A 283 -8.07 3.62 30.99
#